data_63b63010a81e47e2af085f074811ba63
#
_entry.id   63b63010a81e47e2af085f074811ba63
#
_cell.length_a   1.000
_cell.length_b   1.000
_cell.length_c   1.000
_cell.angle_alpha   90.00
_cell.angle_beta   90.00
_cell.angle_gamma   90.00
#
_symmetry.space_group_name_H-M   'P 1'
#
loop_
_entity.id
_entity.type
_entity.pdbx_description
1 polymer ?
#
loop_
_entity_poly.entity_id
_entity_poly.type
_entity_poly.pdbx_seq_one_letter_code
_entity_poly.pdbx_strand_id
1 'polypeptide(L)'
;MPKHRLAFSKADTAKLISHLDLMRTFQRSFLRAGIAIKHTEGFNPHAFVSIPLPLSVGFSSGCEVLECQVLDTPLDQVPAKMNAALPAGITVQRCYEAVRPVKELCYVNYIVTLEYEAGAPFGAESAIRDLLARDSLVMTKRSKKAKSGFTEVDLIPLIAKIGR
;
A
#
# COMPACT_ATOMS: atom_id res chain seq x y z
N MET A 1 19.24 5.74 15.35
CA MET A 1 18.00 6.50 15.54
C MET A 1 16.83 5.63 15.11
N PRO A 2 15.69 5.66 15.83
CA PRO A 2 14.54 4.84 15.52
C PRO A 2 13.94 5.19 14.14
N LYS A 3 13.41 4.18 13.45
CA LYS A 3 12.60 4.40 12.26
C LYS A 3 11.19 4.78 12.67
N HIS A 4 10.55 5.65 11.92
CA HIS A 4 9.16 6.01 12.11
C HIS A 4 8.30 5.50 10.98
N ARG A 5 7.02 5.28 11.26
CA ARG A 5 6.01 4.88 10.29
C ARG A 5 4.86 5.86 10.28
N LEU A 6 4.45 6.23 9.07
CA LEU A 6 3.18 6.89 8.84
C LEU A 6 2.17 5.84 8.37
N ALA A 7 1.06 5.71 9.09
CA ALA A 7 -0.11 5.04 8.54
C ALA A 7 -0.92 6.07 7.75
N PHE A 8 -1.25 5.76 6.51
CA PHE A 8 -1.98 6.68 5.62
C PHE A 8 -3.02 5.95 4.77
N SER A 9 -4.03 6.68 4.31
CA SER A 9 -5.00 6.20 3.32
C SER A 9 -4.68 6.80 1.95
N LYS A 10 -5.07 6.05 0.91
CA LYS A 10 -5.01 6.46 -0.50
C LYS A 10 -6.34 6.14 -1.14
N ALA A 11 -7.08 7.17 -1.56
CA ALA A 11 -8.45 7.04 -2.04
C ALA A 11 -8.72 7.98 -3.22
N ASP A 12 -9.92 8.00 -3.71
CA ASP A 12 -10.44 8.88 -4.75
C ASP A 12 -9.53 8.93 -5.98
N THR A 13 -9.24 10.11 -6.51
CA THR A 13 -8.32 10.30 -7.64
C THR A 13 -6.88 9.93 -7.32
N ALA A 14 -6.47 9.97 -6.04
CA ALA A 14 -5.12 9.57 -5.64
C ALA A 14 -4.84 8.09 -5.91
N LYS A 15 -5.85 7.22 -6.05
CA LYS A 15 -5.66 5.82 -6.47
C LYS A 15 -4.91 5.68 -7.79
N LEU A 16 -4.99 6.70 -8.67
CA LEU A 16 -4.35 6.70 -9.98
C LEU A 16 -2.86 7.12 -9.95
N ILE A 17 -2.36 7.58 -8.80
CA ILE A 17 -0.95 7.97 -8.65
C ILE A 17 -0.07 6.72 -8.65
N SER A 18 1.01 6.75 -9.47
CA SER A 18 2.01 5.69 -9.50
C SER A 18 2.79 5.60 -8.17
N HIS A 19 3.43 4.45 -7.91
CA HIS A 19 4.28 4.29 -6.73
C HIS A 19 5.40 5.35 -6.66
N LEU A 20 6.09 5.61 -7.77
CA LEU A 20 7.18 6.59 -7.81
C LEU A 20 6.68 8.02 -7.57
N ASP A 21 5.52 8.37 -8.13
CA ASP A 21 4.94 9.68 -7.92
C ASP A 21 4.39 9.84 -6.50
N LEU A 22 3.87 8.77 -5.90
CA LEU A 22 3.47 8.76 -4.50
C LEU A 22 4.68 9.02 -3.58
N MET A 23 5.81 8.36 -3.83
CA MET A 23 7.06 8.60 -3.11
C MET A 23 7.50 10.06 -3.22
N ARG A 24 7.52 10.62 -4.45
CA ARG A 24 7.85 12.04 -4.70
C ARG A 24 6.86 12.99 -4.03
N THR A 25 5.58 12.63 -4.01
CA THR A 25 4.54 13.41 -3.32
C THR A 25 4.84 13.50 -1.84
N PHE A 26 5.15 12.40 -1.17
CA PHE A 26 5.53 12.42 0.24
C PHE A 26 6.81 13.21 0.50
N GLN A 27 7.86 13.02 -0.29
CA GLN A 27 9.12 13.78 -0.16
C GLN A 27 8.88 15.30 -0.24
N ARG A 28 8.10 15.74 -1.23
CA ARG A 28 7.74 17.16 -1.38
C ARG A 28 6.82 17.65 -0.27
N SER A 29 5.93 16.80 0.24
CA SER A 29 5.02 17.16 1.31
C SER A 29 5.74 17.31 2.65
N PHE A 30 6.72 16.49 2.98
CA PHE A 30 7.60 16.69 4.14
C PHE A 30 8.28 18.06 4.08
N LEU A 31 8.84 18.42 2.92
CA LEU A 31 9.48 19.72 2.73
C LEU A 31 8.49 20.88 2.91
N ARG A 32 7.29 20.81 2.29
CA ARG A 32 6.26 21.86 2.42
C ARG A 32 5.72 21.97 3.85
N ALA A 33 5.61 20.85 4.55
CA ALA A 33 5.16 20.79 5.94
C ALA A 33 6.20 21.32 6.94
N GLY A 34 7.43 21.61 6.48
CA GLY A 34 8.54 22.01 7.36
C GLY A 34 8.96 20.90 8.33
N ILE A 35 8.84 19.62 7.91
CA ILE A 35 9.24 18.47 8.72
C ILE A 35 10.57 17.96 8.18
N ALA A 36 11.62 18.05 9.00
CA ALA A 36 12.91 17.49 8.65
C ALA A 36 12.90 15.96 8.80
N ILE A 37 13.29 15.25 7.74
CA ILE A 37 13.48 13.81 7.75
C ILE A 37 14.90 13.45 7.29
N LYS A 38 15.39 12.29 7.69
CA LYS A 38 16.70 11.78 7.26
C LYS A 38 16.73 11.70 5.72
N HIS A 39 17.87 12.11 5.14
CA HIS A 39 18.16 11.93 3.73
C HIS A 39 18.99 10.67 3.50
N THR A 40 18.94 10.16 2.27
CA THR A 40 19.83 9.09 1.81
C THR A 40 21.27 9.59 1.78
N GLU A 41 22.21 8.67 1.95
CA GLU A 41 23.65 8.94 1.82
C GLU A 41 24.09 8.69 0.37
N GLY A 42 25.07 9.43 -0.14
CA GLY A 42 25.61 9.26 -1.49
C GLY A 42 25.64 10.56 -2.31
N PHE A 43 25.86 10.45 -3.62
CA PHE A 43 26.08 11.59 -4.52
C PHE A 43 24.81 12.44 -4.79
N ASN A 44 23.64 11.92 -4.55
CA ASN A 44 22.36 12.64 -4.74
C ASN A 44 21.45 12.44 -3.54
N PRO A 45 21.72 13.12 -2.41
CA PRO A 45 20.94 12.98 -1.20
C PRO A 45 19.49 13.44 -1.41
N HIS A 46 18.54 12.61 -1.03
CA HIS A 46 17.12 12.93 -1.06
C HIS A 46 16.42 12.41 0.21
N ALA A 47 15.29 12.99 0.52
CA ALA A 47 14.48 12.59 1.68
C ALA A 47 14.19 11.09 1.64
N PHE A 48 14.64 10.35 2.68
CA PHE A 48 14.45 8.91 2.76
C PHE A 48 13.02 8.58 3.15
N VAL A 49 12.30 8.04 2.19
CA VAL A 49 10.96 7.46 2.38
C VAL A 49 10.90 6.10 1.70
N SER A 50 10.19 5.15 2.30
CA SER A 50 10.02 3.80 1.75
C SER A 50 8.57 3.33 1.99
N ILE A 51 7.92 2.81 0.97
CA ILE A 51 6.62 2.14 1.08
C ILE A 51 6.88 0.65 0.87
N PRO A 52 6.86 -0.16 1.95
CA PRO A 52 7.28 -1.57 1.89
C PRO A 52 6.39 -2.44 1.02
N LEU A 53 5.09 -2.13 0.96
CA LEU A 53 4.11 -2.85 0.18
C LEU A 53 3.34 -1.87 -0.69
N PRO A 54 3.90 -1.49 -1.87
CA PRO A 54 3.29 -0.47 -2.71
C PRO A 54 1.98 -0.95 -3.33
N LEU A 55 0.94 -0.14 -3.19
CA LEU A 55 -0.36 -0.37 -3.80
C LEU A 55 -0.29 -0.12 -5.31
N SER A 56 -0.88 -1.02 -6.09
CA SER A 56 -0.97 -0.85 -7.54
C SER A 56 -1.81 0.37 -7.92
N VAL A 57 -1.59 0.89 -9.14
CA VAL A 57 -2.40 1.98 -9.71
C VAL A 57 -3.85 1.50 -9.87
N GLY A 58 -4.80 2.35 -9.53
CA GLY A 58 -6.23 2.05 -9.53
C GLY A 58 -6.78 1.50 -8.22
N PHE A 59 -5.91 1.10 -7.28
CA PHE A 59 -6.34 0.57 -5.99
C PHE A 59 -6.40 1.67 -4.91
N SER A 60 -7.45 1.62 -4.11
CA SER A 60 -7.61 2.41 -2.89
C SER A 60 -7.22 1.59 -1.68
N SER A 61 -6.77 2.26 -0.62
CA SER A 61 -6.48 1.61 0.67
C SER A 61 -6.81 2.55 1.83
N GLY A 62 -7.40 2.00 2.86
CA GLY A 62 -7.64 2.70 4.13
C GLY A 62 -6.42 2.72 5.06
N CYS A 63 -5.40 1.88 4.81
CA CYS A 63 -4.25 1.75 5.70
C CYS A 63 -3.00 1.27 4.94
N GLU A 64 -2.20 2.21 4.48
CA GLU A 64 -0.88 1.99 3.91
C GLU A 64 0.20 2.39 4.91
N VAL A 65 1.42 1.90 4.72
CA VAL A 65 2.55 2.20 5.59
C VAL A 65 3.68 2.83 4.79
N LEU A 66 4.15 4.00 5.25
CA LEU A 66 5.38 4.64 4.78
C LEU A 66 6.40 4.64 5.92
N GLU A 67 7.61 4.17 5.67
CA GLU A 67 8.75 4.28 6.57
C GLU A 67 9.57 5.53 6.25
N CYS A 68 9.91 6.28 7.30
CA CYS A 68 10.80 7.44 7.24
C CYS A 68 11.56 7.58 8.58
N GLN A 69 12.32 8.64 8.72
CA GLN A 69 12.94 9.02 9.98
C GLN A 69 12.77 10.52 10.19
N VAL A 70 11.80 10.90 11.02
CA VAL A 70 11.56 12.28 11.45
C VAL A 70 12.64 12.70 12.42
N LEU A 71 13.18 13.92 12.29
CA LEU A 71 14.33 14.39 13.05
C LEU A 71 13.95 15.41 14.12
N ASP A 72 13.02 16.31 13.86
CA ASP A 72 12.79 17.52 14.63
C ASP A 72 11.33 17.76 15.06
N THR A 73 10.39 16.99 14.54
CA THR A 73 8.96 17.20 14.78
C THR A 73 8.40 16.13 15.71
N PRO A 74 7.66 16.47 16.77
CA PRO A 74 6.92 15.53 17.59
C PRO A 74 5.99 14.66 16.74
N LEU A 75 5.99 13.33 16.98
CA LEU A 75 5.29 12.37 16.10
C LEU A 75 3.77 12.57 16.06
N ASP A 76 3.19 13.06 17.14
CA ASP A 76 1.76 13.40 17.25
C ASP A 76 1.36 14.60 16.38
N GLN A 77 2.29 15.52 16.08
CA GLN A 77 2.06 16.69 15.22
C GLN A 77 2.25 16.39 13.72
N VAL A 78 2.96 15.31 13.39
CA VAL A 78 3.27 14.94 11.99
C VAL A 78 2.00 14.77 11.15
N PRO A 79 0.94 14.07 11.59
CA PRO A 79 -0.27 13.90 10.78
C PRO A 79 -0.92 15.24 10.39
N ALA A 80 -1.10 16.15 11.33
CA ALA A 80 -1.72 17.45 11.06
C ALA A 80 -0.90 18.28 10.05
N LYS A 81 0.41 18.37 10.25
CA LYS A 81 1.30 19.10 9.33
C LYS A 81 1.35 18.46 7.94
N MET A 82 1.42 17.13 7.86
CA MET A 82 1.44 16.41 6.59
C MET A 82 0.13 16.60 5.83
N ASN A 83 -1.02 16.47 6.51
CA ASN A 83 -2.33 16.61 5.87
C ASN A 83 -2.59 18.02 5.33
N ALA A 84 -1.99 19.06 5.91
CA ALA A 84 -2.03 20.40 5.36
C ALA A 84 -1.19 20.56 4.06
N ALA A 85 -0.25 19.66 3.82
CA ALA A 85 0.66 19.69 2.67
C ALA A 85 0.41 18.62 1.62
N LEU A 86 -0.35 17.58 1.93
CA LEU A 86 -0.68 16.48 1.03
C LEU A 86 -1.81 16.86 0.06
N PRO A 87 -1.84 16.30 -1.14
CA PRO A 87 -2.98 16.46 -2.05
C PRO A 87 -4.20 15.68 -1.54
N ALA A 88 -5.39 16.08 -2.02
CA ALA A 88 -6.63 15.36 -1.77
C ALA A 88 -6.52 13.86 -2.11
N GLY A 89 -7.20 13.03 -1.34
CA GLY A 89 -7.19 11.58 -1.50
C GLY A 89 -6.00 10.85 -0.82
N ILE A 90 -5.06 11.59 -0.21
CA ILE A 90 -4.02 11.01 0.64
C ILE A 90 -4.13 11.65 2.02
N THR A 91 -4.31 10.81 3.05
CA THR A 91 -4.45 11.29 4.43
C THR A 91 -3.58 10.48 5.37
N VAL A 92 -2.70 11.15 6.12
CA VAL A 92 -1.91 10.55 7.18
C VAL A 92 -2.77 10.47 8.45
N GLN A 93 -2.95 9.28 8.98
CA GLN A 93 -3.77 9.01 10.17
C GLN A 93 -2.95 9.09 11.44
N ARG A 94 -1.72 8.57 11.42
CA ARG A 94 -0.82 8.56 12.57
C ARG A 94 0.63 8.45 12.13
N CYS A 95 1.53 8.95 12.99
CA CYS A 95 2.97 8.73 12.92
C CYS A 95 3.43 8.09 14.24
N TYR A 96 4.24 7.04 14.14
CA TYR A 96 4.68 6.28 15.32
C TYR A 96 6.04 5.65 15.11
N GLU A 97 6.69 5.25 16.20
CA GLU A 97 7.98 4.55 16.18
C GLU A 97 7.79 3.10 15.64
N ALA A 98 8.66 2.69 14.74
CA ALA A 98 8.62 1.36 14.13
C ALA A 98 9.26 0.32 15.07
N VAL A 99 8.47 -0.28 15.93
CA VAL A 99 8.94 -1.31 16.89
C VAL A 99 9.20 -2.65 16.20
N ARG A 100 8.31 -3.06 15.29
CA ARG A 100 8.41 -4.37 14.60
C ARG A 100 8.96 -4.20 13.19
N PRO A 101 9.84 -5.10 12.71
CA PRO A 101 10.35 -5.04 11.34
C PRO A 101 9.24 -5.36 10.32
N VAL A 102 9.28 -4.68 9.16
CA VAL A 102 8.28 -4.87 8.07
C VAL A 102 8.20 -6.30 7.57
N LYS A 103 9.32 -7.05 7.62
CA LYS A 103 9.35 -8.47 7.21
C LYS A 103 8.42 -9.38 8.02
N GLU A 104 7.91 -8.90 9.16
CA GLU A 104 6.90 -9.61 9.96
C GLU A 104 5.47 -9.40 9.46
N LEU A 105 5.26 -8.55 8.44
CA LEU A 105 3.97 -8.40 7.78
C LEU A 105 3.67 -9.68 6.98
N CYS A 106 2.70 -10.46 7.45
CA CYS A 106 2.35 -11.76 6.88
C CYS A 106 1.08 -11.72 6.03
N TYR A 107 0.15 -10.82 6.35
CA TYR A 107 -1.19 -10.78 5.73
C TYR A 107 -1.58 -9.37 5.34
N VAL A 108 -2.37 -9.29 4.26
CA VAL A 108 -3.04 -8.07 3.81
C VAL A 108 -4.52 -8.36 3.69
N ASN A 109 -5.34 -7.42 4.15
CA ASN A 109 -6.79 -7.51 4.05
C ASN A 109 -7.25 -6.79 2.79
N TYR A 110 -8.04 -7.47 1.94
CA TYR A 110 -8.67 -6.89 0.76
C TYR A 110 -10.18 -6.90 0.90
N ILE A 111 -10.82 -5.81 0.50
CA ILE A 111 -12.24 -5.76 0.21
C ILE A 111 -12.35 -5.77 -1.31
N VAL A 112 -12.97 -6.82 -1.85
CA VAL A 112 -13.17 -6.97 -3.29
C VAL A 112 -14.66 -6.78 -3.57
N THR A 113 -14.98 -5.77 -4.38
CA THR A 113 -16.34 -5.52 -4.86
C THR A 113 -16.40 -5.87 -6.34
N LEU A 114 -17.33 -6.72 -6.72
CA LEU A 114 -17.60 -7.06 -8.12
C LEU A 114 -18.86 -6.30 -8.57
N GLU A 115 -18.71 -5.47 -9.58
CA GLU A 115 -19.78 -4.69 -10.16
C GLU A 115 -20.14 -5.25 -11.55
N TYR A 116 -21.42 -5.37 -11.81
CA TYR A 116 -21.94 -5.88 -13.07
C TYR A 116 -22.86 -4.81 -13.68
N GLU A 117 -22.64 -4.44 -14.93
CA GLU A 117 -23.41 -3.41 -15.64
C GLU A 117 -24.93 -3.73 -15.70
N ALA A 118 -25.28 -5.01 -15.84
CA ALA A 118 -26.67 -5.49 -15.90
C ALA A 118 -27.20 -6.06 -14.57
N GLY A 119 -26.52 -5.75 -13.43
CA GLY A 119 -26.79 -6.38 -12.14
C GLY A 119 -26.12 -7.74 -11.98
N ALA A 120 -25.93 -8.19 -10.75
CA ALA A 120 -25.25 -9.44 -10.46
C ALA A 120 -26.05 -10.62 -11.03
N PRO A 121 -25.42 -11.56 -11.77
CA PRO A 121 -26.10 -12.76 -12.25
C PRO A 121 -26.66 -13.59 -11.08
N PHE A 122 -27.79 -14.27 -11.33
CA PHE A 122 -28.32 -15.20 -10.33
C PHE A 122 -27.27 -16.24 -9.97
N GLY A 123 -27.04 -16.45 -8.67
CA GLY A 123 -26.05 -17.40 -8.18
C GLY A 123 -24.59 -16.91 -8.21
N ALA A 124 -24.31 -15.65 -8.55
CA ALA A 124 -22.94 -15.12 -8.61
C ALA A 124 -22.17 -15.29 -7.27
N GLU A 125 -22.84 -15.06 -6.15
CA GLU A 125 -22.22 -15.23 -4.82
C GLU A 125 -21.84 -16.70 -4.55
N SER A 126 -22.74 -17.64 -4.83
CA SER A 126 -22.45 -19.08 -4.64
C SER A 126 -21.32 -19.54 -5.56
N ALA A 127 -21.32 -19.12 -6.82
CA ALA A 127 -20.25 -19.46 -7.77
C ALA A 127 -18.87 -18.97 -7.32
N ILE A 128 -18.79 -17.77 -6.73
CA ILE A 128 -17.54 -17.24 -6.16
C ILE A 128 -17.12 -18.06 -4.92
N ARG A 129 -18.05 -18.40 -4.04
CA ARG A 129 -17.77 -19.23 -2.87
C ARG A 129 -17.27 -20.61 -3.28
N ASP A 130 -17.93 -21.26 -4.23
CA ASP A 130 -17.54 -22.57 -4.76
C ASP A 130 -16.16 -22.53 -5.41
N LEU A 131 -15.84 -21.43 -6.15
CA LEU A 131 -14.53 -21.22 -6.74
C LEU A 131 -13.43 -21.13 -5.68
N LEU A 132 -13.68 -20.38 -4.60
CA LEU A 132 -12.71 -20.14 -3.54
C LEU A 132 -12.65 -21.32 -2.53
N ALA A 133 -13.60 -22.24 -2.55
CA ALA A 133 -13.62 -23.47 -1.74
C ALA A 133 -12.89 -24.65 -2.41
N ARG A 134 -12.34 -24.48 -3.60
CA ARG A 134 -11.57 -25.53 -4.30
C ARG A 134 -10.25 -25.80 -3.58
N ASP A 135 -9.72 -26.99 -3.75
CA ASP A 135 -8.40 -27.37 -3.23
C ASP A 135 -7.26 -26.64 -3.93
N SER A 136 -7.47 -26.22 -5.17
CA SER A 136 -6.48 -25.52 -5.99
C SER A 136 -7.16 -24.58 -6.99
N LEU A 137 -6.56 -23.41 -7.20
CA LEU A 137 -6.96 -22.41 -8.20
C LEU A 137 -5.71 -21.86 -8.88
N VAL A 138 -5.26 -22.53 -9.93
CA VAL A 138 -4.04 -22.19 -10.66
C VAL A 138 -4.29 -21.08 -11.65
N MET A 139 -3.49 -20.02 -11.58
CA MET A 139 -3.45 -18.93 -12.56
C MET A 139 -2.08 -18.83 -13.22
N THR A 140 -2.09 -18.59 -14.53
CA THR A 140 -0.86 -18.30 -15.30
C THR A 140 -0.59 -16.79 -15.28
N LYS A 141 0.58 -16.39 -14.82
CA LYS A 141 1.04 -14.99 -14.85
C LYS A 141 2.33 -14.83 -15.64
N ARG A 142 2.52 -13.65 -16.23
CA ARG A 142 3.80 -13.31 -16.88
C ARG A 142 4.92 -13.24 -15.85
N SER A 143 6.07 -13.81 -16.21
CA SER A 143 7.28 -13.81 -15.37
C SER A 143 8.53 -13.54 -16.21
N LYS A 144 9.23 -12.46 -15.90
CA LYS A 144 10.51 -12.14 -16.55
C LYS A 144 11.63 -13.12 -16.19
N LYS A 145 11.45 -13.91 -15.13
CA LYS A 145 12.44 -14.86 -14.62
C LYS A 145 12.27 -16.28 -15.22
N ALA A 146 11.07 -16.61 -15.68
CA ALA A 146 10.79 -17.91 -16.27
C ALA A 146 11.23 -17.94 -17.73
N LYS A 147 11.90 -19.02 -18.15
CA LYS A 147 12.34 -19.22 -19.55
C LYS A 147 11.17 -19.20 -20.57
N SER A 148 9.99 -19.66 -20.14
CA SER A 148 8.75 -19.63 -20.94
C SER A 148 8.10 -18.25 -20.99
N GLY A 149 8.57 -17.27 -20.21
CA GLY A 149 7.90 -15.97 -20.00
C GLY A 149 6.67 -16.03 -19.09
N PHE A 150 6.28 -17.20 -18.61
CA PHE A 150 5.09 -17.42 -17.77
C PHE A 150 5.42 -18.32 -16.58
N THR A 151 4.66 -18.17 -15.50
CA THR A 151 4.69 -19.05 -14.34
C THR A 151 3.28 -19.30 -13.84
N GLU A 152 3.04 -20.47 -13.29
CA GLU A 152 1.78 -20.82 -12.65
C GLU A 152 1.85 -20.50 -11.16
N VAL A 153 0.75 -20.03 -10.62
CA VAL A 153 0.58 -19.73 -9.19
C VAL A 153 -0.76 -20.27 -8.74
N ASP A 154 -0.76 -21.12 -7.73
CA ASP A 154 -1.98 -21.53 -7.06
C ASP A 154 -2.36 -20.43 -6.05
N LEU A 155 -3.58 -19.93 -6.15
CA LEU A 155 -4.07 -18.83 -5.32
C LEU A 155 -4.61 -19.32 -3.98
N ILE A 156 -5.15 -20.55 -3.88
CA ILE A 156 -5.79 -21.04 -2.66
C ILE A 156 -4.85 -21.01 -1.45
N PRO A 157 -3.60 -21.49 -1.55
CA PRO A 157 -2.65 -21.42 -0.42
C PRO A 157 -2.28 -20.00 0.02
N LEU A 158 -2.54 -18.98 -0.84
CA LEU A 158 -2.26 -17.58 -0.52
C LEU A 158 -3.42 -16.91 0.22
N ILE A 159 -4.58 -17.53 0.31
CA ILE A 159 -5.78 -17.01 0.96
C ILE A 159 -5.87 -17.58 2.38
N ALA A 160 -5.56 -16.74 3.37
CA ALA A 160 -5.59 -17.17 4.77
C ALA A 160 -7.02 -17.29 5.32
N LYS A 161 -7.93 -16.38 4.91
CA LYS A 161 -9.31 -16.36 5.39
C LYS A 161 -10.19 -15.57 4.41
N ILE A 162 -11.41 -16.07 4.22
CA ILE A 162 -12.47 -15.35 3.48
C ILE A 162 -13.49 -14.89 4.51
N GLY A 163 -13.73 -13.59 4.58
CA GLY A 163 -14.78 -12.98 5.40
C GLY A 163 -16.08 -12.82 4.61
N ARG A 164 -17.17 -12.59 5.33
CA ARG A 164 -18.45 -12.12 4.77
C ARG A 164 -18.48 -10.61 4.81
#